data_db15e644740a48764192a8cc32a0f9ad
#
_entry.id   db15e644740a48764192a8cc32a0f9ad
#
_cell.length_a   1.000
_cell.length_b   1.000
_cell.length_c   1.000
_cell.angle_alpha   90.00
_cell.angle_beta   90.00
_cell.angle_gamma   90.00
#
_symmetry.space_group_name_H-M   'P 1'
#
loop_
_entity.id
_entity.type
_entity.pdbx_description
1 polymer ?
#
loop_
_entity_poly.entity_id
_entity_poly.type
_entity_poly.pdbx_seq_one_letter_code
_entity_poly.pdbx_strand_id
1 'polypeptide(L)'
;MNISEDFMKNLIKPREPIFIEMESYAKENHVPIMQLSGMEVLLQLLSLQKPTSILELGTAIGYSSMRMADKLDASIVTVERDEQKAMLAKEYINRANLEERIRVIIGDALELDEDTLNNQRFDAIFIDAAKGQYKKFFEKYAPLL
;
A
#
# COMPACT_ATOMS: atom_id res chain seq x y z
N MET A 1 19.53 -1.87 26.10
CA MET A 1 19.17 -1.00 24.97
C MET A 1 19.43 -1.74 23.67
N ASN A 2 18.42 -1.89 22.85
CA ASN A 2 18.57 -2.53 21.54
C ASN A 2 18.95 -1.45 20.52
N ILE A 3 20.22 -1.41 20.11
CA ILE A 3 20.77 -0.42 19.17
C ILE A 3 19.98 -0.40 17.85
N SER A 4 19.45 -1.56 17.43
CA SER A 4 18.66 -1.67 16.20
C SER A 4 17.30 -0.96 16.29
N GLU A 5 16.65 -0.97 17.46
CA GLU A 5 15.38 -0.26 17.64
C GLU A 5 15.57 1.26 17.65
N ASP A 6 16.60 1.76 18.33
CA ASP A 6 16.91 3.19 18.33
C ASP A 6 17.30 3.68 16.94
N PHE A 7 18.11 2.89 16.21
CA PHE A 7 18.46 3.20 14.83
C PHE A 7 17.21 3.26 13.92
N MET A 8 16.30 2.28 14.05
CA MET A 8 15.07 2.24 13.26
C MET A 8 14.14 3.40 13.59
N LYS A 9 14.02 3.80 14.87
CA LYS A 9 13.24 4.98 15.26
C LYS A 9 13.77 6.26 14.64
N ASN A 10 15.08 6.41 14.51
CA ASN A 10 15.71 7.58 13.91
C ASN A 10 15.49 7.66 12.40
N LEU A 11 15.11 6.55 11.74
CA LEU A 11 14.75 6.53 10.32
C LEU A 11 13.34 7.05 10.06
N ILE A 12 12.49 7.12 11.09
CA ILE A 12 11.10 7.58 10.94
C ILE A 12 11.11 9.10 10.76
N LYS A 13 10.76 9.53 9.55
CA LYS A 13 10.67 10.94 9.21
C LYS A 13 9.32 11.53 9.59
N PRO A 14 9.22 12.86 9.79
CA PRO A 14 7.93 13.54 9.96
C PRO A 14 6.98 13.19 8.82
N ARG A 15 5.73 12.96 9.16
CA ARG A 15 4.66 12.60 8.20
C ARG A 15 3.61 13.71 8.19
N GLU A 16 2.92 13.86 7.07
CA GLU A 16 1.76 14.73 6.96
C GLU A 16 0.69 14.35 8.01
N PRO A 17 -0.08 15.33 8.53
CA PRO A 17 -1.07 15.09 9.59
C PRO A 17 -2.07 13.99 9.28
N ILE A 18 -2.47 13.82 8.03
CA ILE A 18 -3.39 12.76 7.62
C ILE A 18 -2.82 11.37 7.90
N PHE A 19 -1.52 11.16 7.73
CA PHE A 19 -0.89 9.86 8.02
C PHE A 19 -0.88 9.57 9.52
N ILE A 20 -0.65 10.58 10.34
CA ILE A 20 -0.71 10.44 11.81
C ILE A 20 -2.14 10.09 12.24
N GLU A 21 -3.14 10.71 11.65
CA GLU A 21 -4.57 10.39 11.87
C GLU A 21 -4.87 8.93 11.50
N MET A 22 -4.41 8.47 10.34
CA MET A 22 -4.60 7.09 9.89
C MET A 22 -3.92 6.08 10.81
N GLU A 23 -2.71 6.39 11.27
CA GLU A 23 -1.96 5.56 12.23
C GLU A 23 -2.72 5.42 13.56
N SER A 24 -3.28 6.52 14.06
CA SER A 24 -4.11 6.51 15.27
C SER A 24 -5.41 5.71 15.07
N TYR A 25 -6.09 5.94 13.95
CA TYR A 25 -7.28 5.19 13.60
C TYR A 25 -7.01 3.67 13.54
N ALA A 26 -5.93 3.26 12.89
CA ALA A 26 -5.56 1.86 12.77
C ALA A 26 -5.30 1.22 14.13
N LYS A 27 -4.62 1.95 15.03
CA LYS A 27 -4.35 1.49 16.39
C LYS A 27 -5.63 1.36 17.21
N GLU A 28 -6.51 2.35 17.16
CA GLU A 28 -7.77 2.38 17.92
C GLU A 28 -8.76 1.32 17.45
N ASN A 29 -8.77 1.02 16.17
CA ASN A 29 -9.70 0.08 15.54
C ASN A 29 -9.08 -1.29 15.23
N HIS A 30 -7.87 -1.55 15.72
CA HIS A 30 -7.14 -2.81 15.52
C HIS A 30 -7.00 -3.20 14.04
N VAL A 31 -6.82 -2.22 13.15
CA VAL A 31 -6.55 -2.46 11.74
C VAL A 31 -5.06 -2.69 11.55
N PRO A 32 -4.63 -3.86 11.06
CA PRO A 32 -3.21 -4.09 10.79
C PRO A 32 -2.76 -3.20 9.63
N ILE A 33 -1.79 -2.34 9.90
CA ILE A 33 -1.07 -1.58 8.88
C ILE A 33 0.43 -1.85 9.03
N MET A 34 1.20 -1.56 8.00
CA MET A 34 2.65 -1.71 8.06
C MET A 34 3.23 -0.82 9.17
N GLN A 35 4.15 -1.37 9.96
CA GLN A 35 4.86 -0.61 10.99
C GLN A 35 5.66 0.54 10.37
N LEU A 36 5.80 1.64 11.10
CA LEU A 36 6.46 2.85 10.61
C LEU A 36 7.88 2.59 10.10
N SER A 37 8.65 1.80 10.82
CA SER A 37 10.02 1.45 10.41
C SER A 37 10.06 0.63 9.12
N GLY A 38 9.16 -0.35 8.98
CA GLY A 38 9.02 -1.14 7.76
C GLY A 38 8.58 -0.28 6.57
N MET A 39 7.67 0.65 6.80
CA MET A 39 7.20 1.59 5.78
C MET A 39 8.34 2.49 5.28
N GLU A 40 9.17 3.03 6.16
CA GLU A 40 10.33 3.84 5.79
C GLU A 40 11.34 3.05 4.96
N VAL A 41 11.63 1.80 5.33
CA VAL A 41 12.52 0.92 4.56
C VAL A 41 11.96 0.67 3.16
N LEU A 42 10.66 0.34 3.07
CA LEU A 42 9.98 0.12 1.78
C LEU A 42 10.09 1.37 0.89
N LEU A 43 9.79 2.55 1.43
CA LEU A 43 9.86 3.81 0.68
C LEU A 43 11.27 4.12 0.18
N GLN A 44 12.29 3.84 0.97
CA GLN A 44 13.68 4.02 0.55
C GLN A 44 14.05 3.07 -0.59
N LEU A 45 13.68 1.79 -0.49
CA LEU A 45 13.93 0.81 -1.56
C LEU A 45 13.22 1.21 -2.85
N LEU A 46 11.95 1.60 -2.77
CA LEU A 46 11.19 2.06 -3.95
C LEU A 46 11.77 3.36 -4.52
N SER A 47 12.25 4.27 -3.69
CA SER A 47 12.91 5.51 -4.15
C SER A 47 14.17 5.24 -4.96
N LEU A 48 14.88 4.15 -4.67
CA LEU A 48 16.04 3.72 -5.46
C LEU A 48 15.63 3.12 -6.81
N GLN A 49 14.55 2.35 -6.84
CA GLN A 49 14.05 1.71 -8.06
C GLN A 49 13.28 2.67 -8.97
N LYS A 50 12.71 3.72 -8.41
CA LYS A 50 11.91 4.75 -9.12
C LYS A 50 10.78 4.14 -9.97
N PRO A 51 9.91 3.28 -9.41
CA PRO A 51 8.79 2.75 -10.17
C PRO A 51 7.82 3.87 -10.55
N THR A 52 7.22 3.77 -11.73
CA THR A 52 6.18 4.69 -12.19
C THR A 52 4.79 4.10 -12.08
N SER A 53 4.68 2.78 -11.95
CA SER A 53 3.43 2.05 -11.76
C SER A 53 3.61 0.95 -10.73
N ILE A 54 2.71 0.92 -9.75
CA ILE A 54 2.74 -0.04 -8.65
C ILE A 54 1.38 -0.72 -8.53
N LEU A 55 1.39 -2.05 -8.40
CA LEU A 55 0.23 -2.82 -8.00
C LEU A 55 0.37 -3.19 -6.52
N GLU A 56 -0.63 -2.90 -5.73
CA GLU A 56 -0.71 -3.33 -4.33
C GLU A 56 -1.86 -4.32 -4.16
N LEU A 57 -1.59 -5.46 -3.52
CA LEU A 57 -2.60 -6.43 -3.14
C LEU A 57 -2.80 -6.37 -1.63
N GLY A 58 -3.95 -5.87 -1.20
CA GLY A 58 -4.27 -5.58 0.20
C GLY A 58 -4.19 -4.09 0.52
N THR A 59 -5.23 -3.35 0.18
CA THR A 59 -5.31 -1.89 0.42
C THR A 59 -5.44 -1.56 1.90
N ALA A 60 -6.18 -2.38 2.65
CA ALA A 60 -6.67 -2.05 3.98
C ALA A 60 -7.33 -0.65 3.96
N ILE A 61 -6.90 0.27 4.82
CA ILE A 61 -7.44 1.64 4.85
C ILE A 61 -6.71 2.61 3.93
N GLY A 62 -5.80 2.12 3.07
CA GLY A 62 -5.09 2.92 2.07
C GLY A 62 -3.78 3.55 2.56
N TYR A 63 -3.31 3.20 3.74
CA TYR A 63 -2.14 3.83 4.34
C TYR A 63 -0.87 3.64 3.51
N SER A 64 -0.52 2.40 3.15
CA SER A 64 0.69 2.12 2.37
C SER A 64 0.62 2.72 0.97
N SER A 65 -0.53 2.60 0.28
CA SER A 65 -0.73 3.21 -1.04
C SER A 65 -0.51 4.73 -0.99
N MET A 66 -1.08 5.40 0.00
CA MET A 66 -0.96 6.85 0.15
C MET A 66 0.46 7.27 0.52
N ARG A 67 1.15 6.50 1.40
CA ARG A 67 2.56 6.75 1.73
C ARG A 67 3.46 6.61 0.50
N MET A 68 3.20 5.59 -0.34
CA MET A 68 3.94 5.41 -1.59
C MET A 68 3.67 6.55 -2.57
N ALA A 69 2.42 6.93 -2.77
CA ALA A 69 2.06 8.03 -3.68
C ALA A 69 2.60 9.40 -3.22
N ASP A 70 2.64 9.64 -1.92
CA ASP A 70 3.20 10.88 -1.34
C ASP A 70 4.71 10.99 -1.57
N LYS A 71 5.42 9.88 -1.50
CA LYS A 71 6.88 9.83 -1.61
C LYS A 71 7.38 9.69 -3.04
N LEU A 72 6.64 8.97 -3.89
CA LEU A 72 7.06 8.55 -5.23
C LEU A 72 6.21 9.24 -6.29
N ASP A 73 6.81 9.48 -7.45
CA ASP A 73 6.07 9.89 -8.65
C ASP A 73 5.55 8.65 -9.39
N ALA A 74 4.57 7.98 -8.76
CA ALA A 74 4.02 6.72 -9.25
C ALA A 74 2.50 6.73 -9.24
N SER A 75 1.91 6.02 -10.19
CA SER A 75 0.49 5.63 -10.16
C SER A 75 0.35 4.29 -9.46
N ILE A 76 -0.68 4.15 -8.64
CA ILE A 76 -0.90 2.96 -7.83
C ILE A 76 -2.28 2.39 -8.11
N VAL A 77 -2.32 1.09 -8.40
CA VAL A 77 -3.55 0.31 -8.40
C VAL A 77 -3.51 -0.58 -7.16
N THR A 78 -4.54 -0.53 -6.35
CA THR A 78 -4.61 -1.30 -5.12
C THR A 78 -5.93 -2.05 -5.01
N VAL A 79 -5.87 -3.28 -4.51
CA VAL A 79 -7.01 -4.20 -4.47
C VAL A 79 -7.34 -4.55 -3.01
N GLU A 80 -8.62 -4.41 -2.64
CA GLU A 80 -9.12 -4.75 -1.31
C GLU A 80 -10.44 -5.51 -1.40
N ARG A 81 -10.53 -6.63 -0.72
CA ARG A 81 -11.75 -7.44 -0.70
C ARG A 81 -12.80 -6.95 0.32
N ASP A 82 -12.36 -6.31 1.40
CA ASP A 82 -13.26 -5.75 2.41
C ASP A 82 -13.79 -4.40 1.93
N GLU A 83 -15.07 -4.35 1.59
CA GLU A 83 -15.71 -3.16 1.04
C GLU A 83 -15.65 -1.96 2.00
N GLN A 84 -15.81 -2.19 3.30
CA GLN A 84 -15.78 -1.11 4.30
C GLN A 84 -14.39 -0.49 4.39
N LYS A 85 -13.35 -1.33 4.39
CA LYS A 85 -11.96 -0.84 4.36
C LYS A 85 -11.65 -0.10 3.07
N ALA A 86 -12.08 -0.64 1.94
CA ALA A 86 -11.89 0.00 0.64
C ALA A 86 -12.58 1.37 0.56
N MET A 87 -13.80 1.49 1.09
CA MET A 87 -14.52 2.77 1.12
C MET A 87 -13.83 3.79 2.02
N LEU A 88 -13.32 3.38 3.18
CA LEU A 88 -12.53 4.24 4.06
C LEU A 88 -11.22 4.67 3.38
N ALA A 89 -10.54 3.75 2.68
CA ALA A 89 -9.35 4.07 1.90
C ALA A 89 -9.65 5.16 0.85
N LYS A 90 -10.75 5.02 0.11
CA LYS A 90 -11.17 6.03 -0.88
C LYS A 90 -11.41 7.40 -0.25
N GLU A 91 -12.00 7.43 0.94
CA GLU A 91 -12.24 8.68 1.68
C GLU A 91 -10.92 9.37 2.06
N TYR A 92 -9.96 8.63 2.63
CA TYR A 92 -8.65 9.19 2.96
C TYR A 92 -7.89 9.64 1.71
N ILE A 93 -7.91 8.84 0.64
CA ILE A 93 -7.26 9.18 -0.64
C ILE A 93 -7.81 10.49 -1.20
N ASN A 94 -9.13 10.65 -1.19
CA ASN A 94 -9.78 11.88 -1.65
C ASN A 94 -9.41 13.09 -0.78
N ARG A 95 -9.40 12.94 0.53
CA ARG A 95 -8.98 14.00 1.47
C ARG A 95 -7.54 14.46 1.24
N ALA A 96 -6.67 13.57 0.77
CA ALA A 96 -5.28 13.87 0.45
C ALA A 96 -5.07 14.34 -0.99
N ASN A 97 -6.13 14.46 -1.80
CA ASN A 97 -6.06 14.81 -3.23
C ASN A 97 -5.17 13.85 -4.04
N LEU A 98 -5.26 12.55 -3.74
CA LEU A 98 -4.49 11.50 -4.42
C LEU A 98 -5.35 10.60 -5.32
N GLU A 99 -6.61 10.93 -5.53
CA GLU A 99 -7.58 10.14 -6.31
C GLU A 99 -7.18 9.96 -7.78
N GLU A 100 -6.44 10.89 -8.34
CA GLU A 100 -5.94 10.80 -9.71
C GLU A 100 -4.76 9.81 -9.85
N ARG A 101 -4.12 9.48 -8.73
CA ARG A 101 -2.91 8.67 -8.70
C ARG A 101 -3.09 7.30 -8.07
N ILE A 102 -4.16 7.12 -7.28
CA ILE A 102 -4.45 5.86 -6.59
C ILE A 102 -5.83 5.36 -7.00
N ARG A 103 -5.86 4.22 -7.69
CA ARG A 103 -7.10 3.54 -8.06
C ARG A 103 -7.35 2.38 -7.11
N VAL A 104 -8.46 2.43 -6.38
CA VAL A 104 -8.88 1.34 -5.48
C VAL A 104 -9.87 0.43 -6.20
N ILE A 105 -9.56 -0.84 -6.27
CA ILE A 105 -10.43 -1.89 -6.81
C ILE A 105 -10.98 -2.70 -5.63
N ILE A 106 -12.31 -2.80 -5.55
CA ILE A 106 -12.98 -3.64 -4.55
C ILE A 106 -13.16 -5.02 -5.14
N GLY A 107 -12.59 -6.03 -4.52
CA GLY A 107 -12.69 -7.41 -4.97
C GLY A 107 -11.64 -8.33 -4.35
N ASP A 108 -11.85 -9.63 -4.53
CA ASP A 108 -10.86 -10.62 -4.16
C ASP A 108 -9.78 -10.70 -5.24
N ALA A 109 -8.54 -10.39 -4.87
CA ALA A 109 -7.42 -10.40 -5.82
C ALA A 109 -7.20 -11.77 -6.48
N LEU A 110 -7.56 -12.88 -5.81
CA LEU A 110 -7.47 -14.21 -6.42
C LEU A 110 -8.54 -14.47 -7.49
N GLU A 111 -9.66 -13.76 -7.43
CA GLU A 111 -10.81 -13.95 -8.32
C GLU A 111 -10.94 -12.86 -9.39
N LEU A 112 -10.13 -11.80 -9.32
CA LEU A 112 -10.17 -10.73 -10.32
C LEU A 112 -9.84 -11.25 -11.72
N ASP A 113 -10.65 -10.82 -12.69
CA ASP A 113 -10.35 -11.03 -14.10
C ASP A 113 -9.14 -10.18 -14.53
N GLU A 114 -8.34 -10.72 -15.43
CA GLU A 114 -7.17 -10.00 -15.97
C GLU A 114 -7.58 -8.67 -16.64
N ASP A 115 -8.77 -8.64 -17.24
CA ASP A 115 -9.31 -7.42 -17.87
C ASP A 115 -9.57 -6.29 -16.87
N THR A 116 -9.79 -6.60 -15.59
CA THR A 116 -10.00 -5.58 -14.55
C THR A 116 -8.78 -4.65 -14.40
N LEU A 117 -7.60 -5.17 -14.67
CA LEU A 117 -6.35 -4.42 -14.65
C LEU A 117 -5.98 -3.86 -16.03
N ASN A 118 -6.88 -3.96 -17.03
CA ASN A 118 -6.67 -3.47 -18.39
C ASN A 118 -5.40 -3.99 -19.07
N ASN A 119 -4.99 -5.22 -18.75
CA ASN A 119 -3.72 -5.82 -19.20
C ASN A 119 -2.50 -4.92 -18.89
N GLN A 120 -2.61 -4.11 -17.85
CA GLN A 120 -1.55 -3.18 -17.44
C GLN A 120 -0.35 -3.96 -16.90
N ARG A 121 0.85 -3.47 -17.22
CA ARG A 121 2.09 -3.91 -16.58
C ARG A 121 2.48 -2.96 -15.46
N PHE A 122 3.20 -3.50 -14.49
CA PHE A 122 3.63 -2.74 -13.31
C PHE A 122 5.14 -2.83 -13.14
N ASP A 123 5.75 -1.74 -12.66
CA ASP A 123 7.17 -1.71 -12.34
C ASP A 123 7.47 -2.37 -10.98
N ALA A 124 6.46 -2.42 -10.12
CA ALA A 124 6.56 -3.08 -8.82
C ALA A 124 5.21 -3.67 -8.42
N ILE A 125 5.25 -4.80 -7.74
CA ILE A 125 4.07 -5.43 -7.13
C ILE A 125 4.34 -5.60 -5.64
N PHE A 126 3.48 -5.01 -4.82
CA PHE A 126 3.54 -5.08 -3.37
C PHE A 126 2.40 -5.97 -2.86
N ILE A 127 2.74 -7.07 -2.19
CA ILE A 127 1.76 -8.02 -1.68
C ILE A 127 1.72 -7.92 -0.16
N ASP A 128 0.65 -7.32 0.36
CA ASP A 128 0.34 -7.26 1.78
C ASP A 128 -0.96 -8.02 2.03
N ALA A 129 -0.88 -9.33 1.91
CA ALA A 129 -2.03 -10.22 1.98
C ALA A 129 -1.93 -11.16 3.19
N ALA A 130 -3.06 -11.83 3.50
CA ALA A 130 -3.11 -12.81 4.57
C ALA A 130 -2.07 -13.92 4.38
N LYS A 131 -1.41 -14.31 5.47
CA LYS A 131 -0.41 -15.39 5.48
C LYS A 131 -1.00 -16.66 4.84
N GLY A 132 -0.18 -17.36 4.03
CA GLY A 132 -0.57 -18.57 3.32
C GLY A 132 -1.12 -18.36 1.92
N GLN A 133 -1.41 -17.12 1.51
CA GLN A 133 -1.90 -16.80 0.17
C GLN A 133 -0.82 -16.22 -0.76
N TYR A 134 0.37 -15.92 -0.25
CA TYR A 134 1.45 -15.27 -1.02
C TYR A 134 1.82 -16.02 -2.29
N LYS A 135 1.94 -17.35 -2.23
CA LYS A 135 2.29 -18.15 -3.40
C LYS A 135 1.27 -17.98 -4.52
N LYS A 136 -0.03 -18.04 -4.19
CA LYS A 136 -1.13 -17.87 -5.16
C LYS A 136 -1.12 -16.47 -5.77
N PHE A 137 -0.93 -15.44 -4.97
CA PHE A 137 -0.82 -14.06 -5.47
C PHE A 137 0.40 -13.90 -6.38
N PHE A 138 1.55 -14.43 -5.96
CA PHE A 138 2.76 -14.36 -6.76
C PHE A 138 2.58 -15.06 -8.12
N GLU A 139 2.05 -16.27 -8.13
CA GLU A 139 1.82 -17.03 -9.37
C GLU A 139 0.88 -16.29 -10.33
N LYS A 140 -0.17 -15.66 -9.78
CA LYS A 140 -1.15 -14.92 -10.59
C LYS A 140 -0.61 -13.60 -11.13
N TYR A 141 0.08 -12.83 -10.32
CA TYR A 141 0.42 -11.43 -10.62
C TYR A 141 1.85 -11.19 -11.08
N ALA A 142 2.81 -12.08 -10.80
CA ALA A 142 4.19 -11.93 -11.28
C ALA A 142 4.31 -11.73 -12.81
N PRO A 143 3.46 -12.34 -13.66
CA PRO A 143 3.50 -12.08 -15.11
C PRO A 143 3.21 -10.63 -15.51
N LEU A 144 2.66 -9.81 -14.61
CA LEU A 144 2.36 -8.39 -14.87
C LEU A 144 3.56 -7.46 -14.60
N LEU A 145 4.64 -8.01 -14.08
CA LEU A 145 5.91 -7.27 -13.92
C LEU A 145 6.60 -7.02 -15.25
#